data_7c33cfdd6b90e5506c83523404f9d08b
#
_entry.id   7c33cfdd6b90e5506c83523404f9d08b
#
_cell.length_a   1.000
_cell.length_b   1.000
_cell.length_c   1.000
_cell.angle_alpha   90.00
_cell.angle_beta   90.00
_cell.angle_gamma   90.00
#
_symmetry.space_group_name_H-M   'P 1'
#
loop_
_entity.id
_entity.type
_entity.pdbx_description
1 polymer ?
#
loop_
_entity_poly.entity_id
_entity_poly.type
_entity_poly.pdbx_seq_one_letter_code
_entity_poly.pdbx_strand_id
1 'polypeptide(L)'
;MQTLVEEIQKFLRGDVVFDEKTLVAYSRDASLFEVKPKIIVFPKDAEDLKSLVRFASEKKKTTPDLSLTVRAGGTDMSGGPLNDSIIIDVTRYFNHINDIGDLPNGDGYAVAEPGVFYRDFEKETLKK
;
A
#
# COMPACT_ATOMS: atom_id res chain seq x y z
N MET A 1 -2.76 20.28 -5.67
CA MET A 1 -3.24 18.89 -5.57
C MET A 1 -3.55 18.29 -6.93
N GLN A 2 -4.39 18.90 -7.73
CA GLN A 2 -4.77 18.40 -9.07
C GLN A 2 -3.57 18.13 -9.98
N THR A 3 -2.58 19.02 -10.01
CA THR A 3 -1.34 18.83 -10.77
C THR A 3 -0.53 17.60 -10.35
N LEU A 4 -0.47 17.28 -9.05
CA LEU A 4 0.25 16.12 -8.53
C LEU A 4 -0.44 14.80 -8.92
N VAL A 5 -1.77 14.76 -8.88
CA VAL A 5 -2.58 13.62 -9.35
C VAL A 5 -2.34 13.39 -10.84
N GLU A 6 -2.42 14.44 -11.66
CA GLU A 6 -2.19 14.36 -13.10
C GLU A 6 -0.77 13.90 -13.45
N GLU A 7 0.24 14.32 -12.68
CA GLU A 7 1.62 13.86 -12.84
C GLU A 7 1.74 12.36 -12.56
N ILE A 8 1.14 11.86 -11.46
CA ILE A 8 1.17 10.43 -11.10
C ILE A 8 0.42 9.59 -12.14
N GLN A 9 -0.73 10.05 -12.60
CA GLN A 9 -1.54 9.35 -13.61
C GLN A 9 -0.83 9.16 -14.95
N LYS A 10 0.21 9.95 -15.28
CA LYS A 10 0.96 9.80 -16.52
C LYS A 10 1.83 8.54 -16.59
N PHE A 11 2.23 8.01 -15.45
CA PHE A 11 3.13 6.85 -15.42
C PHE A 11 2.57 5.65 -14.64
N LEU A 12 1.61 5.86 -13.74
CA LEU A 12 1.02 4.80 -12.94
C LEU A 12 -0.02 4.04 -13.78
N ARG A 13 0.10 2.72 -13.84
CA ARG A 13 -0.87 1.83 -14.49
C ARG A 13 -1.99 1.38 -13.55
N GLY A 14 -1.76 1.52 -12.26
CA GLY A 14 -2.74 1.31 -11.22
C GLY A 14 -3.70 2.50 -11.06
N ASP A 15 -4.37 2.57 -9.91
CA ASP A 15 -5.38 3.58 -9.67
C ASP A 15 -4.87 4.73 -8.79
N VAL A 16 -5.37 5.92 -9.04
CA VAL A 16 -5.14 7.12 -8.22
C VAL A 16 -6.48 7.65 -7.74
N VAL A 17 -6.65 7.75 -6.44
CA VAL A 17 -7.91 8.17 -5.80
C VAL A 17 -7.64 9.35 -4.88
N PHE A 18 -8.50 10.36 -4.94
CA PHE A 18 -8.39 11.59 -4.16
C PHE A 18 -9.76 12.20 -3.79
N ASP A 19 -10.83 11.40 -3.92
CA ASP A 19 -12.15 11.83 -3.46
C ASP A 19 -12.24 11.88 -1.93
N GLU A 20 -13.00 12.82 -1.43
CA GLU A 20 -13.09 13.10 0.01
C GLU A 20 -13.49 11.89 0.84
N LYS A 21 -14.45 11.11 0.37
CA LYS A 21 -14.94 9.92 1.08
C LYS A 21 -13.84 8.89 1.29
N THR A 22 -13.06 8.61 0.26
CA THR A 22 -11.93 7.69 0.33
C THR A 22 -10.82 8.25 1.22
N LEU A 23 -10.45 9.53 1.08
CA LEU A 23 -9.43 10.15 1.90
C LEU A 23 -9.78 10.11 3.40
N VAL A 24 -11.04 10.33 3.77
CA VAL A 24 -11.53 10.21 5.14
C VAL A 24 -11.45 8.75 5.61
N ALA A 25 -11.81 7.77 4.80
CA ALA A 25 -11.71 6.36 5.17
C ALA A 25 -10.26 5.92 5.43
N TYR A 26 -9.28 6.52 4.75
CA TYR A 26 -7.86 6.24 4.92
C TYR A 26 -7.17 7.11 5.98
N SER A 27 -7.88 8.03 6.63
CA SER A 27 -7.31 8.90 7.68
C SER A 27 -7.07 8.18 9.00
N ARG A 28 -7.57 6.98 9.17
CA ARG A 28 -7.48 6.19 10.40
C ARG A 28 -6.91 4.79 10.16
N ASP A 29 -6.30 4.26 11.21
CA ASP A 29 -5.94 2.84 11.35
C ASP A 29 -6.58 2.31 12.66
N ALA A 30 -5.99 1.31 13.30
CA ALA A 30 -6.45 0.82 14.61
C ALA A 30 -5.85 1.60 15.80
N SER A 31 -5.12 2.70 15.55
CA SER A 31 -4.58 3.58 16.57
C SER A 31 -5.56 4.68 16.99
N LEU A 32 -5.10 5.56 17.89
CA LEU A 32 -5.82 6.77 18.30
C LEU A 32 -5.62 7.94 17.33
N PHE A 33 -4.72 7.80 16.35
CA PHE A 33 -4.36 8.90 15.47
C PHE A 33 -5.33 9.05 14.32
N GLU A 34 -5.40 10.27 13.81
CA GLU A 34 -6.11 10.61 12.58
C GLU A 34 -5.25 11.54 11.74
N VAL A 35 -4.84 11.07 10.56
CA VAL A 35 -4.03 11.83 9.61
C VAL A 35 -4.62 11.64 8.22
N LYS A 36 -5.25 12.69 7.69
CA LYS A 36 -5.91 12.63 6.39
C LYS A 36 -4.89 12.75 5.27
N PRO A 37 -4.80 11.75 4.38
CA PRO A 37 -3.92 11.81 3.22
C PRO A 37 -4.45 12.77 2.16
N LYS A 38 -3.58 13.15 1.22
CA LYS A 38 -3.93 13.93 0.04
C LYS A 38 -4.29 13.05 -1.16
N ILE A 39 -3.64 11.88 -1.29
CA ILE A 39 -3.79 10.98 -2.42
C ILE A 39 -3.64 9.54 -1.93
N ILE A 40 -4.45 8.64 -2.45
CA ILE A 40 -4.28 7.20 -2.34
C ILE A 40 -3.90 6.66 -3.71
N VAL A 41 -2.86 5.84 -3.77
CA VAL A 41 -2.45 5.14 -4.99
C VAL A 41 -2.52 3.63 -4.79
N PHE A 42 -3.00 2.92 -5.79
CA PHE A 42 -3.05 1.46 -5.84
C PHE A 42 -2.13 0.99 -6.96
N PRO A 43 -0.84 0.78 -6.70
CA PRO A 43 0.10 0.35 -7.73
C PRO A 43 -0.26 -1.04 -8.22
N LYS A 44 -0.20 -1.25 -9.53
CA LYS A 44 -0.58 -2.50 -10.16
C LYS A 44 0.50 -3.59 -10.03
N ASP A 45 1.75 -3.16 -10.00
CA ASP A 45 2.90 -4.06 -9.89
C ASP A 45 4.17 -3.34 -9.39
N ALA A 46 5.28 -4.05 -9.36
CA ALA A 46 6.57 -3.54 -8.89
C ALA A 46 7.11 -2.36 -9.73
N GLU A 47 6.77 -2.27 -11.02
CA GLU A 47 7.22 -1.16 -11.86
C GLU A 47 6.50 0.13 -11.51
N ASP A 48 5.22 0.06 -11.15
CA ASP A 48 4.48 1.19 -10.61
C ASP A 48 5.10 1.68 -9.30
N LEU A 49 5.48 0.76 -8.38
CA LEU A 49 6.15 1.11 -7.12
C LEU A 49 7.50 1.80 -7.36
N LYS A 50 8.33 1.27 -8.26
CA LYS A 50 9.62 1.88 -8.62
C LYS A 50 9.43 3.29 -9.19
N SER A 51 8.41 3.45 -10.04
CA SER A 51 8.09 4.75 -10.66
C SER A 51 7.60 5.77 -9.62
N LEU A 52 6.76 5.34 -8.66
CA LEU A 52 6.32 6.18 -7.55
C LEU A 52 7.47 6.63 -6.65
N VAL A 53 8.37 5.70 -6.29
CA VAL A 53 9.54 6.03 -5.46
C VAL A 53 10.47 7.01 -6.18
N ARG A 54 10.76 6.78 -7.46
CA ARG A 54 11.56 7.70 -8.28
C ARG A 54 10.92 9.07 -8.36
N PHE A 55 9.64 9.12 -8.70
CA PHE A 55 8.87 10.36 -8.76
C PHE A 55 8.91 11.13 -7.44
N ALA A 56 8.65 10.47 -6.31
CA ALA A 56 8.70 11.12 -5.00
C ALA A 56 10.10 11.64 -4.66
N SER A 57 11.15 10.88 -4.96
CA SER A 57 12.55 11.28 -4.75
C SER A 57 12.92 12.53 -5.54
N GLU A 58 12.51 12.61 -6.80
CA GLU A 58 12.77 13.76 -7.66
C GLU A 58 11.92 14.97 -7.23
N LYS A 59 10.64 14.76 -6.98
CA LYS A 59 9.68 15.80 -6.61
C LYS A 59 9.98 16.42 -5.25
N LYS A 60 10.56 15.67 -4.33
CA LYS A 60 10.94 16.14 -2.99
C LYS A 60 11.92 17.33 -3.02
N LYS A 61 12.66 17.50 -4.10
CA LYS A 61 13.54 18.67 -4.29
C LYS A 61 12.77 20.00 -4.36
N THR A 62 11.53 19.96 -4.85
CA THR A 62 10.65 21.15 -5.00
C THR A 62 9.44 21.11 -4.06
N THR A 63 9.14 19.96 -3.48
CA THR A 63 8.03 19.73 -2.55
C THR A 63 8.57 18.91 -1.37
N PRO A 64 9.26 19.53 -0.40
CA PRO A 64 9.95 18.81 0.69
C PRO A 64 9.04 17.92 1.54
N ASP A 65 7.77 18.31 1.70
CA ASP A 65 6.77 17.59 2.51
C ASP A 65 6.15 16.38 1.78
N LEU A 66 6.53 16.16 0.51
CA LEU A 66 6.04 14.99 -0.21
C LEU A 66 6.63 13.71 0.38
N SER A 67 5.78 12.78 0.74
CA SER A 67 6.16 11.49 1.32
C SER A 67 5.26 10.37 0.84
N LEU A 68 5.77 9.15 0.90
CA LEU A 68 5.06 7.92 0.56
C LEU A 68 4.98 7.05 1.81
N THR A 69 3.80 6.51 2.09
CA THR A 69 3.60 5.52 3.16
C THR A 69 2.83 4.34 2.60
N VAL A 70 3.33 3.13 2.84
CA VAL A 70 2.66 1.89 2.43
C VAL A 70 1.61 1.50 3.46
N ARG A 71 0.45 1.05 2.97
CA ARG A 71 -0.65 0.56 3.77
C ARG A 71 -1.20 -0.74 3.18
N ALA A 72 -1.42 -1.73 4.05
CA ALA A 72 -2.21 -2.92 3.74
C ALA A 72 -3.60 -2.78 4.38
N GLY A 73 -3.99 -3.65 5.30
CA GLY A 73 -5.33 -3.63 5.93
C GLY A 73 -5.59 -2.45 6.88
N GLY A 74 -4.59 -1.65 7.19
CA GLY A 74 -4.75 -0.50 8.11
C GLY A 74 -5.07 -0.91 9.55
N THR A 75 -4.56 -2.04 10.00
CA THR A 75 -4.79 -2.61 11.34
C THR A 75 -3.66 -2.29 12.33
N ASP A 76 -2.73 -1.45 11.95
CA ASP A 76 -1.64 -0.98 12.78
C ASP A 76 -2.19 -0.14 13.95
N MET A 77 -1.63 -0.34 15.14
CA MET A 77 -2.04 0.36 16.37
C MET A 77 -1.14 1.54 16.73
N SER A 78 -0.13 1.83 15.91
CA SER A 78 0.86 2.88 16.15
C SER A 78 0.77 4.08 15.22
N GLY A 79 -0.15 4.07 14.24
CA GLY A 79 -0.26 5.11 13.22
C GLY A 79 0.71 4.94 12.05
N GLY A 80 1.41 3.80 11.96
CA GLY A 80 2.41 3.54 10.91
C GLY A 80 1.90 3.71 9.47
N PRO A 81 0.68 3.26 9.11
CA PRO A 81 0.15 3.41 7.76
C PRO A 81 -0.50 4.77 7.47
N LEU A 82 -0.45 5.73 8.40
CA LEU A 82 -1.03 7.06 8.23
C LEU A 82 -0.01 8.04 7.64
N ASN A 83 -0.50 8.93 6.78
CA ASN A 83 0.32 9.96 6.14
C ASN A 83 -0.58 11.11 5.67
N ASP A 84 -0.09 12.33 5.75
CA ASP A 84 -0.75 13.52 5.23
C ASP A 84 -0.42 13.82 3.75
N SER A 85 0.35 12.96 3.08
CA SER A 85 0.79 13.09 1.70
C SER A 85 0.20 11.98 0.81
N ILE A 86 0.98 10.97 0.44
CA ILE A 86 0.54 9.89 -0.44
C ILE A 86 0.54 8.56 0.32
N ILE A 87 -0.58 7.87 0.34
CA ILE A 87 -0.68 6.48 0.81
C ILE A 87 -0.64 5.55 -0.40
N ILE A 88 0.19 4.52 -0.31
CA ILE A 88 0.29 3.42 -1.28
C ILE A 88 -0.46 2.23 -0.68
N ASP A 89 -1.63 1.91 -1.20
CA ASP A 89 -2.39 0.73 -0.80
C ASP A 89 -2.01 -0.47 -1.66
N VAL A 90 -1.55 -1.53 -1.02
CA VAL A 90 -1.11 -2.77 -1.68
C VAL A 90 -2.19 -3.86 -1.70
N THR A 91 -3.33 -3.65 -1.04
CA THR A 91 -4.35 -4.70 -0.91
C THR A 91 -5.07 -5.02 -2.21
N ARG A 92 -5.14 -4.06 -3.14
CA ARG A 92 -5.90 -4.23 -4.39
C ARG A 92 -5.22 -5.15 -5.39
N TYR A 93 -3.89 -5.04 -5.55
CA TYR A 93 -3.16 -5.73 -6.62
C TYR A 93 -2.03 -6.63 -6.12
N PHE A 94 -1.55 -6.47 -4.88
CA PHE A 94 -0.51 -7.30 -4.27
C PHE A 94 -1.14 -8.25 -3.24
N ASN A 95 -2.07 -9.09 -3.66
CA ASN A 95 -2.88 -9.93 -2.79
C ASN A 95 -2.85 -11.42 -3.15
N HIS A 96 -1.76 -11.88 -3.78
CA HIS A 96 -1.59 -13.27 -4.15
C HIS A 96 -0.80 -14.05 -3.10
N ILE A 97 -1.19 -15.30 -2.88
CA ILE A 97 -0.40 -16.32 -2.18
C ILE A 97 0.29 -17.13 -3.26
N ASN A 98 1.61 -16.95 -3.39
CA ASN A 98 2.37 -17.46 -4.52
C ASN A 98 2.79 -18.92 -4.35
N ASP A 99 3.08 -19.35 -3.11
CA ASP A 99 3.52 -20.69 -2.83
C ASP A 99 3.29 -21.08 -1.36
N ILE A 100 2.99 -22.36 -1.12
CA ILE A 100 2.89 -22.95 0.22
C ILE A 100 3.47 -24.36 0.13
N GLY A 101 4.44 -24.69 0.97
CA GLY A 101 5.12 -25.99 0.93
C GLY A 101 5.82 -26.35 2.22
N ASP A 102 6.56 -27.45 2.17
CA ASP A 102 7.33 -27.98 3.29
C ASP A 102 8.83 -27.84 3.01
N LEU A 103 9.58 -27.51 4.04
CA LEU A 103 11.04 -27.49 4.03
C LEU A 103 11.58 -28.91 4.35
N PRO A 104 12.84 -29.23 3.94
CA PRO A 104 13.44 -30.54 4.23
C PRO A 104 13.55 -30.89 5.71
N ASN A 105 13.53 -29.90 6.61
CA ASN A 105 13.56 -30.08 8.06
C ASN A 105 12.18 -30.34 8.68
N GLY A 106 11.12 -30.37 7.87
CA GLY A 106 9.74 -30.59 8.32
C GLY A 106 8.96 -29.32 8.68
N ASP A 107 9.57 -28.14 8.56
CA ASP A 107 8.86 -26.86 8.74
C ASP A 107 8.06 -26.51 7.50
N GLY A 108 6.91 -25.87 7.69
CA GLY A 108 6.14 -25.29 6.60
C GLY A 108 6.66 -23.91 6.18
N TYR A 109 6.45 -23.54 4.93
CA TYR A 109 6.67 -22.15 4.45
C TYR A 109 5.50 -21.68 3.61
N ALA A 110 5.33 -20.36 3.53
CA ALA A 110 4.41 -19.73 2.61
C ALA A 110 5.01 -18.42 2.08
N VAL A 111 4.77 -18.16 0.79
CA VAL A 111 5.17 -16.93 0.11
C VAL A 111 3.91 -16.18 -0.28
N ALA A 112 3.69 -15.02 0.31
CA ALA A 112 2.52 -14.19 0.05
C ALA A 112 2.93 -12.74 -0.22
N GLU A 113 2.14 -12.05 -1.04
CA GLU A 113 2.29 -10.62 -1.27
C GLU A 113 1.78 -9.81 -0.08
N PRO A 114 2.27 -8.56 0.12
CA PRO A 114 2.02 -7.78 1.33
C PRO A 114 0.57 -7.31 1.51
N GLY A 115 -0.25 -7.39 0.48
CA GLY A 115 -1.67 -7.03 0.52
C GLY A 115 -2.60 -8.19 0.85
N VAL A 116 -2.07 -9.40 1.08
CA VAL A 116 -2.88 -10.56 1.49
C VAL A 116 -3.39 -10.34 2.90
N PHE A 117 -4.70 -10.45 3.09
CA PHE A 117 -5.29 -10.42 4.43
C PHE A 117 -4.99 -11.71 5.19
N TYR A 118 -4.64 -11.59 6.47
CA TYR A 118 -4.31 -12.74 7.33
C TYR A 118 -5.38 -13.84 7.30
N ARG A 119 -6.64 -13.46 7.32
CA ARG A 119 -7.77 -14.39 7.26
C ARG A 119 -7.75 -15.29 6.01
N ASP A 120 -7.37 -14.72 4.87
CA ASP A 120 -7.29 -15.47 3.62
C ASP A 120 -6.02 -16.31 3.57
N PHE A 121 -4.91 -15.78 4.07
CA PHE A 121 -3.66 -16.51 4.25
C PHE A 121 -3.85 -17.74 5.15
N GLU A 122 -4.48 -17.59 6.32
CA GLU A 122 -4.76 -18.68 7.24
C GLU A 122 -5.60 -19.79 6.60
N LYS A 123 -6.66 -19.45 5.86
CA LYS A 123 -7.47 -20.43 5.14
C LYS A 123 -6.66 -21.30 4.18
N GLU A 124 -5.71 -20.72 3.48
CA GLU A 124 -4.88 -21.46 2.51
C GLU A 124 -3.82 -22.30 3.21
N THR A 125 -3.18 -21.80 4.24
CA THR A 125 -2.16 -22.55 5.01
C THR A 125 -2.76 -23.73 5.78
N LEU A 126 -4.00 -23.62 6.28
CA LEU A 126 -4.68 -24.70 6.98
C LEU A 126 -5.15 -25.85 6.07
N LYS A 127 -5.08 -25.72 4.75
CA LYS A 127 -5.36 -26.80 3.80
C LYS A 127 -4.19 -27.78 3.62
N LYS A 128 -3.01 -27.42 4.10
CA LYS A 128 -1.78 -28.22 4.07
C LYS A 128 -1.56 -28.88 5.41
#